data_05375dd9a13f6cdecf84a361453873c4
#
_entry.id   05375dd9a13f6cdecf84a361453873c4
#
_cell.length_a   1.000
_cell.length_b   1.000
_cell.length_c   1.000
_cell.angle_alpha   90.00
_cell.angle_beta   90.00
_cell.angle_gamma   90.00
#
_symmetry.space_group_name_H-M   'P 1'
#
loop_
_entity.id
_entity.type
_entity.pdbx_description
1 polymer ?
#
loop_
_entity_poly.entity_id
_entity_poly.type
_entity_poly.pdbx_seq_one_letter_code
_entity_poly.pdbx_strand_id
1 'polypeptide(L)'
;MNKSELRRILLADPFSQHPALQAALAEDSELLQFATELQQQHQQLDDALQVAVPPMLAEQLLRIPRQQRTFSQRWVTPLAMAASLALVSVLGVQLYQSTYAADLGSHALAHVHHEEDYLQREASVQSLAEVNLKLASFNASLQNWQDEIIYARYCTFQGVRSLHLAVKTADGYATVFVVPKDAELAFSDHFADSQYQGLTLAMPKANVLVVSRNAADLTTLPDKLNKKLIFSA
;
A
#
# COMPACT_ATOMS: atom_id res chain seq x y z
N MET A 1 10.87 40.92 6.70
CA MET A 1 10.04 39.82 6.08
C MET A 1 10.25 39.87 4.58
N ASN A 2 10.32 38.71 3.94
CA ASN A 2 10.44 38.66 2.47
C ASN A 2 9.06 38.75 1.80
N LYS A 3 9.02 39.06 0.49
CA LYS A 3 7.77 39.21 -0.29
C LYS A 3 6.90 37.93 -0.28
N SER A 4 7.51 36.76 -0.23
CA SER A 4 6.79 35.47 -0.19
C SER A 4 6.10 35.25 1.16
N GLU A 5 6.69 35.68 2.26
CA GLU A 5 6.06 35.61 3.59
C GLU A 5 4.87 36.55 3.71
N LEU A 6 5.00 37.77 3.17
CA LEU A 6 3.92 38.75 3.14
C LEU A 6 2.71 38.23 2.32
N ARG A 7 2.96 37.67 1.13
CA ARG A 7 1.92 37.04 0.32
C ARG A 7 1.24 35.87 1.05
N ARG A 8 1.99 35.07 1.81
CA ARG A 8 1.43 33.96 2.59
C ARG A 8 0.51 34.44 3.72
N ILE A 9 0.85 35.57 4.37
CA ILE A 9 -0.03 36.16 5.36
C ILE A 9 -1.34 36.65 4.72
N LEU A 10 -1.27 37.32 3.57
CA LEU A 10 -2.45 37.77 2.84
C LEU A 10 -3.35 36.64 2.35
N LEU A 11 -2.76 35.53 1.91
CA LEU A 11 -3.52 34.33 1.51
C LEU A 11 -4.21 33.66 2.70
N ALA A 12 -3.63 33.74 3.91
CA ALA A 12 -4.25 33.18 5.11
C ALA A 12 -5.33 34.11 5.69
N ASP A 13 -5.10 35.40 5.65
CA ASP A 13 -6.03 36.45 6.10
C ASP A 13 -5.87 37.72 5.26
N PRO A 14 -6.76 37.96 4.27
CA PRO A 14 -6.72 39.13 3.40
C PRO A 14 -6.87 40.46 4.12
N PHE A 15 -7.40 40.47 5.35
CA PHE A 15 -7.63 41.66 6.16
C PHE A 15 -6.62 41.82 7.34
N SER A 16 -5.54 41.07 7.31
CA SER A 16 -4.55 41.03 8.37
C SER A 16 -3.97 42.43 8.70
N GLN A 17 -3.96 42.78 9.98
CA GLN A 17 -3.41 44.02 10.50
C GLN A 17 -1.96 43.87 10.98
N HIS A 18 -1.23 42.88 10.50
CA HIS A 18 0.17 42.67 10.91
C HIS A 18 1.04 43.89 10.56
N PRO A 19 1.77 44.49 11.52
CA PRO A 19 2.47 45.78 11.30
C PRO A 19 3.46 45.76 10.14
N ALA A 20 4.23 44.69 9.99
CA ALA A 20 5.18 44.54 8.89
C ALA A 20 4.50 44.38 7.51
N LEU A 21 3.30 43.84 7.47
CA LEU A 21 2.49 43.74 6.24
C LEU A 21 1.96 45.13 5.87
N GLN A 22 1.41 45.88 6.82
CA GLN A 22 0.87 47.23 6.59
C GLN A 22 1.95 48.18 6.08
N ALA A 23 3.15 48.11 6.66
CA ALA A 23 4.30 48.90 6.18
C ALA A 23 4.68 48.54 4.75
N ALA A 24 4.71 47.24 4.41
CA ALA A 24 5.05 46.79 3.08
C ALA A 24 3.98 47.13 2.03
N LEU A 25 2.69 47.13 2.39
CA LEU A 25 1.57 47.54 1.50
C LEU A 25 1.66 49.03 1.16
N ALA A 26 2.24 49.88 2.04
CA ALA A 26 2.44 51.31 1.77
C ALA A 26 3.58 51.57 0.77
N GLU A 27 4.53 50.65 0.63
CA GLU A 27 5.75 50.84 -0.17
C GLU A 27 5.72 50.03 -1.50
N ASP A 28 5.01 48.88 -1.55
CA ASP A 28 4.95 47.99 -2.71
C ASP A 28 3.57 48.00 -3.35
N SER A 29 3.44 48.70 -4.48
CA SER A 29 2.18 48.83 -5.22
C SER A 29 1.68 47.49 -5.78
N GLU A 30 2.58 46.54 -6.13
CA GLU A 30 2.21 45.20 -6.62
C GLU A 30 1.60 44.35 -5.48
N LEU A 31 2.17 44.46 -4.28
CA LEU A 31 1.66 43.82 -3.09
C LEU A 31 0.30 44.37 -2.67
N LEU A 32 0.12 45.68 -2.80
CA LEU A 32 -1.13 46.39 -2.51
C LEU A 32 -2.24 45.93 -3.50
N GLN A 33 -1.93 45.86 -4.80
CA GLN A 33 -2.86 45.35 -5.80
C GLN A 33 -3.29 43.91 -5.49
N PHE A 34 -2.33 43.06 -5.18
CA PHE A 34 -2.61 41.63 -4.81
C PHE A 34 -3.49 41.54 -3.55
N ALA A 35 -3.23 42.38 -2.52
CA ALA A 35 -4.08 42.42 -1.35
C ALA A 35 -5.52 42.86 -1.67
N THR A 36 -5.65 43.89 -2.52
CA THR A 36 -6.97 44.42 -2.94
C THR A 36 -7.78 43.37 -3.73
N GLU A 37 -7.12 42.64 -4.63
CA GLU A 37 -7.75 41.56 -5.39
C GLU A 37 -8.25 40.43 -4.46
N LEU A 38 -7.43 40.02 -3.49
CA LEU A 38 -7.82 39.00 -2.49
C LEU A 38 -8.99 39.44 -1.62
N GLN A 39 -8.99 40.71 -1.18
CA GLN A 39 -10.09 41.27 -0.40
C GLN A 39 -11.40 41.32 -1.20
N GLN A 40 -11.34 41.70 -2.47
CA GLN A 40 -12.50 41.69 -3.36
C GLN A 40 -13.04 40.27 -3.58
N GLN A 41 -12.16 39.30 -3.81
CA GLN A 41 -12.57 37.90 -3.95
C GLN A 41 -13.22 37.37 -2.67
N HIS A 42 -12.67 37.71 -1.51
CA HIS A 42 -13.21 37.32 -0.20
C HIS A 42 -14.61 37.91 -0.01
N GLN A 43 -14.78 39.18 -0.36
CA GLN A 43 -16.08 39.87 -0.24
C GLN A 43 -17.13 39.29 -1.18
N GLN A 44 -16.76 38.97 -2.43
CA GLN A 44 -17.65 38.29 -3.39
C GLN A 44 -18.07 36.89 -2.87
N LEU A 45 -17.16 36.19 -2.21
CA LEU A 45 -17.47 34.88 -1.62
C LEU A 45 -18.44 35.04 -0.43
N ASP A 46 -18.19 36.01 0.44
CA ASP A 46 -19.06 36.29 1.58
C ASP A 46 -20.47 36.69 1.12
N ASP A 47 -20.57 37.55 0.08
CA ASP A 47 -21.85 37.95 -0.49
C ASP A 47 -22.58 36.74 -1.12
N ALA A 48 -21.86 35.86 -1.80
CA ALA A 48 -22.41 34.64 -2.38
C ALA A 48 -22.89 33.63 -1.33
N LEU A 49 -22.27 33.63 -0.17
CA LEU A 49 -22.64 32.75 0.98
C LEU A 49 -23.79 33.32 1.80
N GLN A 50 -24.13 34.61 1.65
CA GLN A 50 -25.29 35.23 2.30
C GLN A 50 -26.63 34.79 1.64
N VAL A 51 -26.99 33.55 1.91
CA VAL A 51 -28.27 33.01 1.48
C VAL A 51 -29.37 33.54 2.39
N ALA A 52 -30.37 34.20 1.80
CA ALA A 52 -31.51 34.71 2.57
C ALA A 52 -32.22 33.54 3.27
N VAL A 53 -32.29 33.63 4.59
CA VAL A 53 -33.02 32.63 5.39
C VAL A 53 -34.53 32.75 5.04
N PRO A 54 -35.20 31.64 4.62
CA PRO A 54 -36.63 31.69 4.32
C PRO A 54 -37.41 32.21 5.54
N PRO A 55 -38.36 33.12 5.31
CA PRO A 55 -39.22 33.61 6.39
C PRO A 55 -39.92 32.41 7.05
N MET A 56 -39.99 32.42 8.36
CA MET A 56 -40.60 31.35 9.17
C MET A 56 -39.80 30.04 9.32
N LEU A 57 -38.57 29.94 8.78
CA LEU A 57 -37.76 28.75 8.99
C LEU A 57 -37.53 28.43 10.47
N ALA A 58 -37.27 29.45 11.27
CA ALA A 58 -37.09 29.28 12.74
C ALA A 58 -38.36 28.72 13.39
N GLU A 59 -39.53 29.22 13.02
CA GLU A 59 -40.81 28.75 13.53
C GLU A 59 -41.11 27.32 13.06
N GLN A 60 -40.80 26.97 11.84
CA GLN A 60 -40.94 25.62 11.30
C GLN A 60 -40.03 24.62 12.04
N LEU A 61 -38.78 25.00 12.32
CA LEU A 61 -37.85 24.16 13.07
C LEU A 61 -38.30 23.95 14.52
N LEU A 62 -38.89 24.99 15.15
CA LEU A 62 -39.44 24.89 16.51
C LEU A 62 -40.73 24.05 16.57
N ARG A 63 -41.45 23.94 15.46
CA ARG A 63 -42.68 23.10 15.36
C ARG A 63 -42.36 21.63 15.10
N ILE A 64 -41.10 21.24 14.85
CA ILE A 64 -40.74 19.82 14.73
C ILE A 64 -41.08 19.17 16.08
N PRO A 65 -42.10 18.29 16.16
CA PRO A 65 -42.49 17.68 17.41
C PRO A 65 -41.27 16.92 17.94
N ARG A 66 -40.90 17.18 19.20
CA ARG A 66 -39.98 16.27 19.90
C ARG A 66 -40.68 14.91 19.91
N GLN A 67 -40.23 14.05 18.99
CA GLN A 67 -40.74 12.68 18.88
C GLN A 67 -40.58 12.03 20.27
N GLN A 68 -41.69 11.95 21.00
CA GLN A 68 -41.70 11.20 22.26
C GLN A 68 -41.34 9.77 21.92
N ARG A 69 -40.08 9.39 22.18
CA ARG A 69 -39.61 8.01 22.04
C ARG A 69 -40.53 7.16 22.93
N THR A 70 -41.42 6.40 22.30
CA THR A 70 -42.24 5.42 23.00
C THR A 70 -41.36 4.42 23.73
N PHE A 71 -41.82 3.86 24.81
CA PHE A 71 -41.07 2.93 25.66
C PHE A 71 -40.47 1.75 24.86
N SER A 72 -41.13 1.29 23.80
CA SER A 72 -40.64 0.25 22.89
C SER A 72 -39.42 0.70 22.11
N GLN A 73 -39.32 1.98 21.72
CA GLN A 73 -38.21 2.55 20.97
C GLN A 73 -36.93 2.67 21.83
N ARG A 74 -37.05 2.69 23.16
CA ARG A 74 -35.91 2.71 24.08
C ARG A 74 -35.07 1.43 24.04
N TRP A 75 -35.71 0.29 23.73
CA TRP A 75 -35.06 -1.02 23.69
C TRP A 75 -34.52 -1.37 22.29
N VAL A 76 -35.12 -0.84 21.23
CA VAL A 76 -34.71 -1.11 19.84
C VAL A 76 -33.38 -0.45 19.52
N THR A 77 -33.13 0.78 20.01
CA THR A 77 -31.88 1.50 19.74
C THR A 77 -30.62 0.82 20.30
N PRO A 78 -30.56 0.35 21.56
CA PRO A 78 -29.37 -0.36 22.03
C PRO A 78 -29.20 -1.73 21.36
N LEU A 79 -30.31 -2.41 21.00
CA LEU A 79 -30.23 -3.67 20.26
C LEU A 79 -29.70 -3.47 18.84
N ALA A 80 -30.12 -2.42 18.14
CA ALA A 80 -29.63 -2.06 16.82
C ALA A 80 -28.14 -1.65 16.86
N MET A 81 -27.70 -0.93 17.88
CA MET A 81 -26.29 -0.60 18.09
C MET A 81 -25.45 -1.85 18.39
N ALA A 82 -25.94 -2.78 19.19
CA ALA A 82 -25.25 -4.03 19.47
C ALA A 82 -25.12 -4.89 18.19
N ALA A 83 -26.19 -4.97 17.38
CA ALA A 83 -26.17 -5.71 16.13
C ALA A 83 -25.23 -5.10 15.10
N SER A 84 -25.15 -3.77 14.98
CA SER A 84 -24.20 -3.11 14.07
C SER A 84 -22.75 -3.28 14.52
N LEU A 85 -22.46 -3.20 15.82
CA LEU A 85 -21.14 -3.49 16.36
C LEU A 85 -20.73 -4.94 16.12
N ALA A 86 -21.65 -5.89 16.34
CA ALA A 86 -21.40 -7.31 16.04
C ALA A 86 -21.13 -7.54 14.54
N LEU A 87 -21.91 -6.92 13.66
CA LEU A 87 -21.73 -7.03 12.22
C LEU A 87 -20.38 -6.45 11.77
N VAL A 88 -20.01 -5.26 12.25
CA VAL A 88 -18.69 -4.63 11.96
C VAL A 88 -17.56 -5.48 12.51
N SER A 89 -17.71 -6.08 13.69
CA SER A 89 -16.70 -6.97 14.26
C SER A 89 -16.54 -8.24 13.44
N VAL A 90 -17.64 -8.89 13.03
CA VAL A 90 -17.59 -10.09 12.20
C VAL A 90 -17.00 -9.79 10.82
N LEU A 91 -17.43 -8.70 10.16
CA LEU A 91 -16.87 -8.27 8.88
C LEU A 91 -15.39 -7.87 9.03
N GLY A 92 -15.04 -7.17 10.11
CA GLY A 92 -13.66 -6.81 10.41
C GLY A 92 -12.77 -8.03 10.63
N VAL A 93 -13.24 -9.04 11.37
CA VAL A 93 -12.52 -10.31 11.57
C VAL A 93 -12.43 -11.09 10.25
N GLN A 94 -13.49 -11.16 9.45
CA GLN A 94 -13.44 -11.83 8.15
C GLN A 94 -12.48 -11.14 7.17
N LEU A 95 -12.52 -9.82 7.09
CA LEU A 95 -11.57 -9.05 6.28
C LEU A 95 -10.14 -9.22 6.78
N TYR A 96 -9.93 -9.16 8.09
CA TYR A 96 -8.64 -9.41 8.73
C TYR A 96 -8.13 -10.82 8.40
N GLN A 97 -8.94 -11.85 8.60
CA GLN A 97 -8.56 -13.23 8.30
C GLN A 97 -8.33 -13.46 6.80
N SER A 98 -9.14 -12.87 5.90
CA SER A 98 -8.92 -12.97 4.46
C SER A 98 -7.64 -12.25 4.01
N THR A 99 -7.24 -11.19 4.69
CA THR A 99 -6.00 -10.46 4.39
C THR A 99 -4.77 -11.19 4.94
N TYR A 100 -4.90 -11.87 6.09
CA TYR A 100 -3.80 -12.64 6.70
C TYR A 100 -3.74 -14.10 6.25
N ALA A 101 -4.86 -14.65 5.76
CA ALA A 101 -4.89 -15.96 5.12
C ALA A 101 -4.64 -15.88 3.60
N ALA A 102 -4.09 -14.77 3.10
CA ALA A 102 -3.64 -14.73 1.72
C ALA A 102 -2.58 -15.81 1.54
N ASP A 103 -2.95 -16.87 0.82
CA ASP A 103 -2.04 -17.92 0.40
C ASP A 103 -0.81 -17.28 -0.25
N LEU A 104 0.36 -17.65 0.22
CA LEU A 104 1.61 -17.08 -0.28
C LEU A 104 1.86 -17.38 -1.74
N GLY A 105 1.25 -18.43 -2.27
CA GLY A 105 1.23 -18.70 -3.70
C GLY A 105 0.55 -17.58 -4.47
N SER A 106 -0.63 -17.16 -4.05
CA SER A 106 -1.35 -16.01 -4.66
C SER A 106 -0.56 -14.72 -4.54
N HIS A 107 0.11 -14.50 -3.41
CA HIS A 107 1.00 -13.35 -3.23
C HIS A 107 2.21 -13.40 -4.19
N ALA A 108 2.82 -14.58 -4.36
CA ALA A 108 3.93 -14.77 -5.29
C ALA A 108 3.52 -14.50 -6.74
N LEU A 109 2.34 -14.96 -7.16
CA LEU A 109 1.79 -14.67 -8.49
C LEU A 109 1.57 -13.17 -8.70
N ALA A 110 0.93 -12.49 -7.74
CA ALA A 110 0.72 -11.05 -7.81
C ALA A 110 2.04 -10.28 -7.87
N HIS A 111 3.06 -10.71 -7.13
CA HIS A 111 4.39 -10.11 -7.12
C HIS A 111 5.09 -10.26 -8.48
N VAL A 112 5.03 -11.45 -9.09
CA VAL A 112 5.59 -11.71 -10.42
C VAL A 112 4.93 -10.83 -11.48
N HIS A 113 3.60 -10.71 -11.48
CA HIS A 113 2.89 -9.82 -12.40
C HIS A 113 3.29 -8.35 -12.24
N HIS A 114 3.44 -7.89 -11.00
CA HIS A 114 3.80 -6.49 -10.74
C HIS A 114 5.23 -6.16 -11.19
N GLU A 115 6.15 -7.11 -11.07
CA GLU A 115 7.56 -6.89 -11.39
C GLU A 115 7.97 -7.32 -12.81
N GLU A 116 7.07 -7.89 -13.61
CA GLU A 116 7.38 -8.38 -14.95
C GLU A 116 8.01 -7.30 -15.85
N ASP A 117 7.38 -6.15 -15.96
CA ASP A 117 7.86 -5.02 -16.74
C ASP A 117 9.22 -4.47 -16.22
N TYR A 118 9.42 -4.55 -14.91
CA TYR A 118 10.65 -4.11 -14.27
C TYR A 118 11.78 -5.11 -14.55
N LEU A 119 11.53 -6.40 -14.42
CA LEU A 119 12.46 -7.47 -14.74
C LEU A 119 12.94 -7.39 -16.20
N GLN A 120 12.02 -7.13 -17.13
CA GLN A 120 12.41 -6.99 -18.56
C GLN A 120 13.35 -5.83 -18.82
N ARG A 121 13.26 -4.73 -18.07
CA ARG A 121 14.08 -3.52 -18.24
C ARG A 121 15.40 -3.56 -17.47
N GLU A 122 15.40 -4.14 -16.28
CA GLU A 122 16.49 -4.06 -15.30
C GLU A 122 17.26 -5.40 -15.15
N ALA A 123 16.88 -6.44 -15.90
CA ALA A 123 17.55 -7.73 -15.86
C ALA A 123 19.02 -7.59 -16.24
N SER A 124 19.91 -8.03 -15.36
CA SER A 124 21.34 -8.08 -15.58
C SER A 124 21.92 -9.32 -14.89
N VAL A 125 22.86 -9.99 -15.52
CA VAL A 125 23.50 -11.18 -14.96
C VAL A 125 24.16 -10.83 -13.63
N GLN A 126 23.73 -11.50 -12.57
CA GLN A 126 24.25 -11.35 -11.22
C GLN A 126 25.38 -12.38 -11.00
N SER A 127 26.46 -11.96 -10.39
CA SER A 127 27.50 -12.92 -9.98
C SER A 127 27.00 -13.83 -8.85
N LEU A 128 27.43 -15.09 -8.86
CA LEU A 128 27.07 -16.03 -7.78
C LEU A 128 27.52 -15.53 -6.41
N ALA A 129 28.61 -14.78 -6.34
CA ALA A 129 29.11 -14.17 -5.13
C ALA A 129 28.13 -13.12 -4.56
N GLU A 130 27.58 -12.24 -5.42
CA GLU A 130 26.59 -11.24 -5.01
C GLU A 130 25.26 -11.87 -4.58
N VAL A 131 24.82 -12.91 -5.29
CA VAL A 131 23.63 -13.69 -4.91
C VAL A 131 23.83 -14.34 -3.54
N ASN A 132 24.98 -14.97 -3.33
CA ASN A 132 25.30 -15.63 -2.07
C ASN A 132 25.46 -14.64 -0.91
N LEU A 133 25.94 -13.42 -1.17
CA LEU A 133 25.97 -12.36 -0.17
C LEU A 133 24.53 -12.00 0.32
N LYS A 134 23.57 -11.99 -0.59
CA LYS A 134 22.16 -11.76 -0.24
C LYS A 134 21.54 -12.97 0.47
N LEU A 135 21.83 -14.19 -0.01
CA LEU A 135 21.37 -15.44 0.60
C LEU A 135 21.95 -15.65 2.02
N ALA A 136 23.12 -15.13 2.30
CA ALA A 136 23.72 -15.22 3.64
C ALA A 136 22.83 -14.63 4.74
N SER A 137 22.02 -13.60 4.42
CA SER A 137 21.04 -13.03 5.37
C SER A 137 19.91 -13.99 5.73
N PHE A 138 19.76 -15.09 5.01
CA PHE A 138 18.83 -16.19 5.26
C PHE A 138 19.54 -17.48 5.73
N ASN A 139 20.81 -17.38 6.11
CA ASN A 139 21.68 -18.52 6.39
C ASN A 139 21.69 -19.55 5.25
N ALA A 140 21.67 -19.07 4.00
CA ALA A 140 21.61 -19.88 2.80
C ALA A 140 22.74 -19.52 1.84
N SER A 141 23.09 -20.46 0.97
CA SER A 141 24.02 -20.26 -0.14
C SER A 141 23.71 -21.21 -1.29
N LEU A 142 23.90 -20.73 -2.53
CA LEU A 142 23.89 -21.56 -3.72
C LEU A 142 25.31 -22.11 -3.98
N GLN A 143 25.42 -23.44 -4.07
CA GLN A 143 26.69 -24.13 -4.32
C GLN A 143 26.69 -24.77 -5.70
N ASN A 144 27.77 -24.60 -6.44
CA ASN A 144 27.93 -25.15 -7.80
C ASN A 144 26.78 -24.81 -8.74
N TRP A 145 26.22 -23.60 -8.60
CA TRP A 145 25.15 -23.10 -9.45
C TRP A 145 25.70 -22.69 -10.83
N GLN A 146 25.04 -23.12 -11.90
CA GLN A 146 25.53 -22.90 -13.26
C GLN A 146 24.59 -22.06 -14.13
N ASP A 147 23.30 -22.01 -13.75
CA ASP A 147 22.32 -21.25 -14.52
C ASP A 147 22.52 -19.73 -14.27
N GLU A 148 22.27 -18.90 -15.28
CA GLU A 148 22.36 -17.45 -15.12
C GLU A 148 21.24 -16.93 -14.19
N ILE A 149 21.61 -16.19 -13.18
CA ILE A 149 20.68 -15.44 -12.33
C ILE A 149 20.68 -14.01 -12.84
N ILE A 150 19.56 -13.57 -13.40
CA ILE A 150 19.42 -12.27 -14.05
C ILE A 150 18.82 -11.19 -13.14
N TYR A 151 18.40 -11.59 -11.94
CA TYR A 151 17.86 -10.69 -10.94
C TYR A 151 18.02 -11.27 -9.54
N ALA A 152 18.36 -10.40 -8.57
CA ALA A 152 18.46 -10.78 -7.17
C ALA A 152 18.19 -9.55 -6.29
N ARG A 153 17.01 -9.46 -5.69
CA ARG A 153 16.64 -8.35 -4.79
C ARG A 153 15.86 -8.84 -3.57
N TYR A 154 15.97 -8.10 -2.49
CA TYR A 154 15.11 -8.31 -1.34
C TYR A 154 13.69 -7.84 -1.66
N CYS A 155 12.73 -8.61 -1.21
CA CYS A 155 11.30 -8.30 -1.27
C CYS A 155 10.65 -8.57 0.09
N THR A 156 9.36 -8.37 0.19
CA THR A 156 8.61 -8.58 1.43
C THR A 156 7.37 -9.42 1.15
N PHE A 157 7.27 -10.55 1.83
CA PHE A 157 6.07 -11.40 1.84
C PHE A 157 5.33 -11.19 3.16
N GLN A 158 4.20 -10.49 3.14
CA GLN A 158 3.39 -10.18 4.34
C GLN A 158 4.21 -9.66 5.54
N GLY A 159 5.12 -8.73 5.29
CA GLY A 159 6.00 -8.19 6.32
C GLY A 159 7.30 -8.97 6.55
N VAL A 160 7.41 -10.21 6.03
CA VAL A 160 8.60 -11.03 6.18
C VAL A 160 9.59 -10.72 5.06
N ARG A 161 10.80 -10.27 5.43
CA ARG A 161 11.87 -10.01 4.47
C ARG A 161 12.26 -11.31 3.76
N SER A 162 12.23 -11.29 2.45
CA SER A 162 12.46 -12.44 1.57
C SER A 162 13.43 -12.07 0.44
N LEU A 163 13.90 -13.05 -0.32
CA LEU A 163 14.75 -12.82 -1.47
C LEU A 163 14.02 -13.25 -2.73
N HIS A 164 13.98 -12.38 -3.73
CA HIS A 164 13.48 -12.63 -5.07
C HIS A 164 14.66 -12.81 -6.03
N LEU A 165 14.70 -13.95 -6.69
CA LEU A 165 15.65 -14.30 -7.73
C LEU A 165 14.90 -14.55 -9.04
N ALA A 166 15.47 -14.15 -10.18
CA ALA A 166 15.05 -14.63 -11.49
C ALA A 166 16.18 -15.42 -12.12
N VAL A 167 15.89 -16.67 -12.46
CA VAL A 167 16.82 -17.61 -13.08
C VAL A 167 16.46 -17.73 -14.55
N LYS A 168 17.43 -17.54 -15.42
CA LYS A 168 17.26 -17.70 -16.87
C LYS A 168 16.98 -19.14 -17.21
N THR A 169 15.97 -19.38 -18.04
CA THR A 169 15.58 -20.70 -18.56
C THR A 169 15.63 -20.70 -20.08
N ALA A 170 15.34 -21.84 -20.70
CA ALA A 170 15.36 -21.96 -22.18
C ALA A 170 14.31 -21.04 -22.84
N ASP A 171 13.16 -20.86 -22.21
CA ASP A 171 12.01 -20.14 -22.75
C ASP A 171 11.76 -18.78 -22.04
N GLY A 172 12.77 -18.24 -21.36
CA GLY A 172 12.67 -16.95 -20.66
C GLY A 172 13.33 -16.98 -19.28
N TYR A 173 12.54 -16.90 -18.23
CA TYR A 173 13.03 -16.98 -16.84
C TYR A 173 11.99 -17.63 -15.92
N ALA A 174 12.48 -18.22 -14.86
CA ALA A 174 11.68 -18.65 -13.73
C ALA A 174 12.02 -17.80 -12.49
N THR A 175 11.02 -17.45 -11.73
CA THR A 175 11.16 -16.69 -10.49
C THR A 175 11.28 -17.62 -9.30
N VAL A 176 12.19 -17.31 -8.40
CA VAL A 176 12.42 -18.04 -7.16
C VAL A 176 12.35 -17.07 -5.99
N PHE A 177 11.47 -17.34 -5.05
CA PHE A 177 11.39 -16.60 -3.79
C PHE A 177 11.92 -17.47 -2.66
N VAL A 178 12.85 -16.93 -1.87
CA VAL A 178 13.34 -17.56 -0.63
C VAL A 178 12.69 -16.81 0.53
N VAL A 179 11.72 -17.46 1.16
CA VAL A 179 10.93 -16.89 2.26
C VAL A 179 11.29 -17.63 3.55
N PRO A 180 11.85 -16.96 4.56
CA PRO A 180 12.14 -17.58 5.84
C PRO A 180 10.92 -18.29 6.43
N LYS A 181 11.12 -19.40 7.14
CA LYS A 181 10.04 -20.05 7.87
C LYS A 181 9.56 -19.13 8.98
N ASP A 182 8.31 -18.70 8.83
CA ASP A 182 7.57 -18.00 9.87
C ASP A 182 6.29 -18.78 10.14
N ALA A 183 5.94 -18.95 11.42
CA ALA A 183 4.79 -19.77 11.83
C ALA A 183 3.44 -19.23 11.33
N GLU A 184 3.38 -17.95 10.96
CA GLU A 184 2.15 -17.28 10.56
C GLU A 184 1.89 -17.33 9.04
N LEU A 185 2.85 -17.83 8.25
CA LEU A 185 2.74 -17.86 6.79
C LEU A 185 2.20 -19.21 6.31
N ALA A 186 1.03 -19.19 5.69
CA ALA A 186 0.43 -20.37 5.05
C ALA A 186 0.92 -20.52 3.59
N PHE A 187 1.27 -21.73 3.19
CA PHE A 187 1.73 -22.07 1.84
C PHE A 187 0.87 -23.13 1.22
N SER A 188 0.53 -22.95 -0.06
CA SER A 188 0.01 -24.03 -0.90
C SER A 188 1.17 -24.74 -1.60
N ASP A 189 1.10 -26.07 -1.68
CA ASP A 189 2.13 -26.85 -2.38
C ASP A 189 2.20 -26.50 -3.86
N HIS A 190 1.04 -26.25 -4.48
CA HIS A 190 0.92 -25.83 -5.87
C HIS A 190 -0.08 -24.68 -5.99
N PHE A 191 0.22 -23.73 -6.87
CA PHE A 191 -0.64 -22.58 -7.14
C PHE A 191 -0.47 -22.14 -8.60
N ALA A 192 -1.51 -21.57 -9.18
CA ALA A 192 -1.49 -21.11 -10.57
C ALA A 192 -2.52 -20.01 -10.82
N ASP A 193 -2.29 -19.24 -11.86
CA ASP A 193 -3.27 -18.36 -12.47
C ASP A 193 -3.36 -18.60 -13.99
N SER A 194 -3.85 -17.64 -14.75
CA SER A 194 -3.98 -17.76 -16.21
C SER A 194 -2.65 -17.73 -16.97
N GLN A 195 -1.55 -17.23 -16.37
CA GLN A 195 -0.27 -17.01 -17.03
C GLN A 195 0.89 -17.76 -16.38
N TYR A 196 0.83 -17.98 -15.07
CA TYR A 196 1.91 -18.55 -14.28
C TYR A 196 1.45 -19.76 -13.50
N GLN A 197 2.38 -20.66 -13.30
CA GLN A 197 2.24 -21.80 -12.39
C GLN A 197 3.38 -21.72 -11.36
N GLY A 198 3.13 -22.17 -10.16
CA GLY A 198 4.14 -22.19 -9.11
C GLY A 198 3.97 -23.38 -8.17
N LEU A 199 5.05 -23.64 -7.45
CA LEU A 199 5.08 -24.64 -6.39
C LEU A 199 5.95 -24.15 -5.22
N THR A 200 5.70 -24.72 -4.05
CA THR A 200 6.45 -24.43 -2.84
C THR A 200 7.30 -25.63 -2.44
N LEU A 201 8.59 -25.40 -2.25
CA LEU A 201 9.54 -26.35 -1.67
C LEU A 201 9.72 -26.04 -0.18
N ALA A 202 9.31 -26.93 0.69
CA ALA A 202 9.57 -26.82 2.13
C ALA A 202 11.01 -27.23 2.43
N MET A 203 11.91 -26.24 2.60
CA MET A 203 13.30 -26.47 2.96
C MET A 203 13.52 -26.30 4.49
N PRO A 204 14.64 -26.69 5.07
CA PRO A 204 14.81 -26.69 6.53
C PRO A 204 14.57 -25.35 7.22
N LYS A 205 15.03 -24.22 6.64
CA LYS A 205 14.95 -22.87 7.22
C LYS A 205 14.13 -21.87 6.41
N ALA A 206 13.67 -22.26 5.22
CA ALA A 206 12.87 -21.39 4.35
C ALA A 206 11.85 -22.22 3.57
N ASN A 207 10.80 -21.55 3.12
CA ASN A 207 9.95 -22.02 2.03
C ASN A 207 10.45 -21.36 0.75
N VAL A 208 10.69 -22.16 -0.28
CA VAL A 208 11.19 -21.68 -1.55
C VAL A 208 10.06 -21.84 -2.59
N LEU A 209 9.56 -20.70 -3.07
CA LEU A 209 8.52 -20.70 -4.09
C LEU A 209 9.18 -20.59 -5.47
N VAL A 210 8.77 -21.44 -6.39
CA VAL A 210 9.21 -21.39 -7.79
C VAL A 210 8.01 -21.06 -8.65
N VAL A 211 8.12 -20.04 -9.48
CA VAL A 211 7.05 -19.57 -10.37
C VAL A 211 7.58 -19.47 -11.79
N SER A 212 6.89 -20.07 -12.76
CA SER A 212 7.24 -19.96 -14.18
C SER A 212 5.98 -20.00 -15.06
N ARG A 213 6.12 -19.50 -16.29
CA ARG A 213 5.13 -19.72 -17.36
C ARG A 213 5.24 -21.12 -17.96
N ASN A 214 6.42 -21.73 -17.88
CA ASN A 214 6.68 -23.05 -18.46
C ASN A 214 6.67 -24.12 -17.38
N ALA A 215 5.79 -25.10 -17.51
CA ALA A 215 5.70 -26.24 -16.59
C ALA A 215 6.98 -27.08 -16.50
N ALA A 216 7.81 -27.10 -17.54
CA ALA A 216 9.09 -27.81 -17.54
C ALA A 216 10.09 -27.23 -16.53
N ASP A 217 10.05 -25.91 -16.30
CA ASP A 217 10.88 -25.24 -15.30
C ASP A 217 10.52 -25.70 -13.88
N LEU A 218 9.23 -25.94 -13.62
CA LEU A 218 8.73 -26.43 -12.33
C LEU A 218 9.09 -27.91 -12.05
N THR A 219 9.60 -28.61 -13.04
CA THR A 219 10.14 -29.96 -12.86
C THR A 219 11.65 -29.94 -12.61
N THR A 220 12.37 -29.11 -13.35
CA THR A 220 13.84 -29.13 -13.35
C THR A 220 14.46 -28.24 -12.29
N LEU A 221 13.91 -27.03 -12.08
CA LEU A 221 14.47 -26.04 -11.16
C LEU A 221 14.33 -26.45 -9.68
N PRO A 222 13.22 -27.05 -9.22
CA PRO A 222 13.08 -27.56 -7.87
C PRO A 222 14.15 -28.58 -7.49
N ASP A 223 14.44 -29.51 -8.39
CA ASP A 223 15.47 -30.52 -8.16
C ASP A 223 16.87 -29.92 -8.05
N LYS A 224 17.16 -28.89 -8.86
CA LYS A 224 18.43 -28.14 -8.76
C LYS A 224 18.50 -27.37 -7.45
N LEU A 225 17.44 -26.70 -7.04
CA LEU A 225 17.37 -25.95 -5.79
C LEU A 225 17.54 -26.87 -4.59
N ASN A 226 16.87 -27.99 -4.53
CA ASN A 226 16.99 -28.97 -3.46
C ASN A 226 18.45 -29.49 -3.28
N LYS A 227 19.20 -29.59 -4.38
CA LYS A 227 20.58 -30.09 -4.36
C LYS A 227 21.61 -29.01 -4.11
N LYS A 228 21.33 -27.75 -4.50
CA LYS A 228 22.35 -26.69 -4.57
C LYS A 228 22.09 -25.52 -3.64
N LEU A 229 20.87 -25.31 -3.16
CA LEU A 229 20.55 -24.30 -2.14
C LEU A 229 20.73 -24.93 -0.76
N ILE A 230 21.83 -24.58 -0.11
CA ILE A 230 22.24 -25.13 1.18
C ILE A 230 21.97 -24.11 2.26
N PHE A 231 21.40 -24.56 3.37
CA PHE A 231 21.19 -23.75 4.57
C PHE A 231 22.24 -24.16 5.62
N SER A 232 22.98 -23.17 6.11
CA SER A 232 23.91 -23.38 7.24
C SER A 232 23.16 -23.59 8.56
N ALA A 233 23.77 -24.32 9.45
CA ALA A 233 23.23 -24.66 10.76
C ALA A 233 23.00 -23.41 11.63
#